data_a14622e6aeb9eeac3207c4d4ecc7ad7e
#
_entry.id   a14622e6aeb9eeac3207c4d4ecc7ad7e
#
_cell.length_a   1.000
_cell.length_b   1.000
_cell.length_c   1.000
_cell.angle_alpha   90.00
_cell.angle_beta   90.00
_cell.angle_gamma   90.00
#
_symmetry.space_group_name_H-M   'P 1'
#
loop_
_entity.id
_entity.type
_entity.pdbx_description
1 polymer ?
#
loop_
_entity_poly.entity_id
_entity_poly.type
_entity_poly.pdbx_seq_one_letter_code
_entity_poly.pdbx_strand_id
1 'polypeptide(L)'
;PETLLESVRNCFASLFTDRAISYRGTFGFDHFNVALSVCVQKMVRTDLGSSGVAFSIDTDSGFKDTVLINSSYGLGEMVVQGSVSPDEFLVFKPALEKGFSSIIEKKMGVKDKKMIYGSDPGKLTKIVQIQESQQKEFSISDEQVLKIADWVTFIERYYSERKGSWCPMDVEWGIDGITNDLFILQARPETIHSRKTNDTLVEYKL
;
A
#
# COMPACT_ATOMS: atom_id res chain seq x y z
N PRO A 1 -20.16 10.88 -17.38
CA PRO A 1 -20.21 12.14 -16.64
C PRO A 1 -21.07 12.07 -15.39
N GLU A 2 -22.30 11.50 -15.43
CA GLU A 2 -23.19 11.41 -14.26
C GLU A 2 -22.61 10.54 -13.15
N THR A 3 -22.04 9.37 -13.48
CA THR A 3 -21.38 8.46 -12.54
C THR A 3 -20.16 9.10 -11.85
N LEU A 4 -19.43 9.98 -12.54
CA LEU A 4 -18.31 10.72 -11.96
C LEU A 4 -18.80 11.72 -10.91
N LEU A 5 -19.85 12.50 -11.23
CA LEU A 5 -20.43 13.46 -10.29
C LEU A 5 -21.02 12.76 -9.05
N GLU A 6 -21.64 11.61 -9.25
CA GLU A 6 -22.14 10.79 -8.16
C GLU A 6 -21.00 10.29 -7.25
N SER A 7 -19.90 9.81 -7.84
CA SER A 7 -18.71 9.39 -7.08
C SER A 7 -18.11 10.55 -6.30
N VAL A 8 -18.03 11.75 -6.87
CA VAL A 8 -17.56 12.95 -6.18
C VAL A 8 -18.46 13.29 -4.99
N ARG A 9 -19.80 13.25 -5.17
CA ARG A 9 -20.76 13.46 -4.06
C ARG A 9 -20.60 12.41 -2.97
N ASN A 10 -20.41 11.15 -3.33
CA ASN A 10 -20.18 10.06 -2.38
C ASN A 10 -18.87 10.25 -1.61
N CYS A 11 -17.80 10.76 -2.25
CA CYS A 11 -16.58 11.15 -1.55
C CYS A 11 -16.85 12.22 -0.50
N PHE A 12 -17.58 13.28 -0.82
CA PHE A 12 -17.93 14.30 0.18
C PHE A 12 -18.85 13.75 1.27
N ALA A 13 -19.82 12.90 0.92
CA ALA A 13 -20.72 12.28 1.88
C ALA A 13 -19.97 11.34 2.85
N SER A 14 -18.84 10.77 2.45
CA SER A 14 -18.04 9.88 3.30
C SER A 14 -17.50 10.55 4.56
N LEU A 15 -17.42 11.88 4.61
CA LEU A 15 -17.13 12.64 5.84
C LEU A 15 -18.15 12.40 6.96
N PHE A 16 -19.35 11.98 6.64
CA PHE A 16 -20.45 11.79 7.58
C PHE A 16 -20.81 10.32 7.81
N THR A 17 -19.92 9.40 7.43
CA THR A 17 -20.02 8.00 7.83
C THR A 17 -19.74 7.83 9.31
N ASP A 18 -20.32 6.79 9.95
CA ASP A 18 -20.11 6.48 11.36
C ASP A 18 -18.64 6.40 11.74
N ARG A 19 -17.82 5.76 10.87
CA ARG A 19 -16.38 5.65 11.05
C ARG A 19 -15.69 7.02 11.07
N ALA A 20 -16.04 7.92 10.14
CA ALA A 20 -15.43 9.25 10.05
C ALA A 20 -15.86 10.14 11.23
N ILE A 21 -17.10 10.05 11.66
CA ILE A 21 -17.63 10.78 12.83
C ILE A 21 -16.93 10.29 14.10
N SER A 22 -16.87 8.98 14.32
CA SER A 22 -16.18 8.37 15.47
C SER A 22 -14.71 8.74 15.53
N TYR A 23 -14.00 8.68 14.38
CA TYR A 23 -12.60 9.08 14.29
C TYR A 23 -12.40 10.54 14.73
N ARG A 24 -13.20 11.47 14.20
CA ARG A 24 -13.10 12.89 14.58
C ARG A 24 -13.40 13.10 16.07
N GLY A 25 -14.42 12.42 16.60
CA GLY A 25 -14.74 12.47 18.03
C GLY A 25 -13.59 12.01 18.92
N THR A 26 -12.91 10.90 18.52
CA THR A 26 -11.76 10.35 19.26
C THR A 26 -10.55 11.30 19.27
N PHE A 27 -10.33 12.03 18.18
CA PHE A 27 -9.17 12.93 18.02
C PHE A 27 -9.49 14.42 18.28
N GLY A 28 -10.72 14.74 18.67
CA GLY A 28 -11.13 16.10 19.03
C GLY A 28 -11.24 17.06 17.83
N PHE A 29 -11.45 16.55 16.62
CA PHE A 29 -11.68 17.40 15.45
C PHE A 29 -13.14 17.86 15.39
N ASP A 30 -13.34 19.15 15.10
CA ASP A 30 -14.68 19.69 14.84
C ASP A 30 -15.27 19.10 13.58
N HIS A 31 -16.50 18.61 13.67
CA HIS A 31 -17.21 17.93 12.57
C HIS A 31 -17.49 18.84 11.38
N PHE A 32 -17.62 20.14 11.58
CA PHE A 32 -17.98 21.12 10.55
C PHE A 32 -16.77 21.90 10.00
N ASN A 33 -15.61 21.81 10.66
CA ASN A 33 -14.38 22.49 10.22
C ASN A 33 -13.44 21.57 9.43
N VAL A 34 -13.91 20.39 9.00
CA VAL A 34 -13.15 19.49 8.13
C VAL A 34 -13.59 19.66 6.68
N ALA A 35 -12.63 19.67 5.78
CA ALA A 35 -12.86 19.70 4.34
C ALA A 35 -12.20 18.50 3.67
N LEU A 36 -12.78 18.05 2.58
CA LEU A 36 -12.24 16.99 1.72
C LEU A 36 -12.06 17.53 0.32
N SER A 37 -10.92 17.26 -0.30
CA SER A 37 -10.72 17.44 -1.74
C SER A 37 -10.86 16.10 -2.45
N VAL A 38 -11.33 16.13 -3.70
CA VAL A 38 -11.45 14.96 -4.55
C VAL A 38 -10.48 15.08 -5.71
N CYS A 39 -9.64 14.06 -5.90
CA CYS A 39 -8.75 13.94 -7.04
C CYS A 39 -9.26 12.83 -7.97
N VAL A 40 -9.40 13.14 -9.26
CA VAL A 40 -9.74 12.16 -10.28
C VAL A 40 -8.46 11.67 -10.94
N GLN A 41 -8.12 10.41 -10.69
CA GLN A 41 -6.92 9.77 -11.23
C GLN A 41 -7.28 8.80 -12.37
N LYS A 42 -6.34 8.66 -13.31
CA LYS A 42 -6.42 7.59 -14.31
C LYS A 42 -6.35 6.24 -13.60
N MET A 43 -7.27 5.34 -13.95
CA MET A 43 -7.30 4.00 -13.38
C MET A 43 -6.12 3.18 -13.89
N VAL A 44 -5.31 2.65 -12.97
CA VAL A 44 -4.27 1.67 -13.27
C VAL A 44 -4.92 0.28 -13.32
N ARG A 45 -4.66 -0.47 -14.38
CA ARG A 45 -5.29 -1.78 -14.62
C ARG A 45 -4.62 -2.89 -13.82
N THR A 46 -4.57 -2.70 -12.49
CA THR A 46 -4.01 -3.71 -11.58
C THR A 46 -4.85 -4.98 -11.50
N ASP A 47 -6.12 -4.91 -11.89
CA ASP A 47 -7.00 -6.09 -12.03
C ASP A 47 -6.42 -7.14 -13.00
N LEU A 48 -5.61 -6.72 -13.97
CA LEU A 48 -4.87 -7.57 -14.91
C LEU A 48 -3.39 -7.75 -14.53
N GLY A 49 -2.91 -7.02 -13.54
CA GLY A 49 -1.54 -7.01 -13.04
C GLY A 49 -1.45 -7.35 -11.57
N SER A 50 -0.64 -6.57 -10.86
CA SER A 50 -0.39 -6.72 -9.43
C SER A 50 -0.46 -5.36 -8.72
N SER A 51 -0.69 -5.40 -7.42
CA SER A 51 -0.73 -4.20 -6.59
C SER A 51 -0.34 -4.55 -5.16
N GLY A 52 -0.11 -3.52 -4.37
CA GLY A 52 0.20 -3.72 -2.98
C GLY A 52 0.49 -2.45 -2.22
N VAL A 53 1.08 -2.64 -1.05
CA VAL A 53 1.54 -1.58 -0.16
C VAL A 53 3.04 -1.72 0.07
N ALA A 54 3.70 -0.61 0.33
CA ALA A 54 5.09 -0.59 0.71
C ALA A 54 5.33 0.41 1.84
N PHE A 55 6.09 -0.01 2.84
CA PHE A 55 6.46 0.81 3.99
C PHE A 55 7.95 1.12 3.93
N SER A 56 8.31 2.37 4.16
CA SER A 56 9.71 2.76 4.26
C SER A 56 10.33 2.43 5.64
N ILE A 57 9.78 1.47 6.31
CA ILE A 57 10.19 0.93 7.62
C ILE A 57 9.74 -0.53 7.67
N ASP A 58 10.46 -1.37 8.37
CA ASP A 58 9.93 -2.66 8.78
C ASP A 58 8.86 -2.45 9.86
N THR A 59 7.61 -2.81 9.57
CA THR A 59 6.47 -2.59 10.46
C THR A 59 6.48 -3.48 11.70
N ASP A 60 7.20 -4.59 11.68
CA ASP A 60 7.28 -5.52 12.81
C ASP A 60 8.37 -5.09 13.80
N SER A 61 9.59 -4.87 13.32
CA SER A 61 10.73 -4.52 14.16
C SER A 61 10.92 -3.01 14.36
N GLY A 62 10.33 -2.17 13.51
CA GLY A 62 10.61 -0.73 13.47
C GLY A 62 11.95 -0.37 12.85
N PHE A 63 12.62 -1.30 12.16
CA PHE A 63 13.93 -1.07 11.56
C PHE A 63 13.83 -0.09 10.37
N LYS A 64 14.56 1.03 10.47
CA LYS A 64 14.43 2.17 9.56
C LYS A 64 15.10 1.99 8.21
N ASP A 65 16.14 1.14 8.15
CA ASP A 65 16.97 0.99 6.96
C ASP A 65 16.44 -0.06 5.98
N THR A 66 15.15 -0.38 6.06
CA THR A 66 14.48 -1.31 5.16
C THR A 66 13.23 -0.71 4.52
N VAL A 67 12.88 -1.25 3.36
CA VAL A 67 11.57 -1.12 2.75
C VAL A 67 10.89 -2.48 2.79
N LEU A 68 9.72 -2.55 3.44
CA LEU A 68 8.84 -3.71 3.40
C LEU A 68 7.83 -3.54 2.28
N ILE A 69 7.74 -4.51 1.37
CA ILE A 69 6.81 -4.49 0.24
C ILE A 69 5.89 -5.70 0.32
N ASN A 70 4.59 -5.45 0.34
CA ASN A 70 3.55 -6.46 0.22
C ASN A 70 2.95 -6.41 -1.17
N SER A 71 2.79 -7.57 -1.81
CA SER A 71 2.34 -7.68 -3.19
C SER A 71 1.34 -8.81 -3.39
N SER A 72 0.31 -8.58 -4.19
CA SER A 72 -0.62 -9.61 -4.64
C SER A 72 -1.14 -9.30 -6.04
N TYR A 73 -1.73 -10.29 -6.68
CA TYR A 73 -2.42 -10.11 -7.95
C TYR A 73 -3.75 -9.37 -7.77
N GLY A 74 -4.12 -8.57 -8.76
CA GLY A 74 -5.41 -7.89 -8.80
C GLY A 74 -5.43 -6.52 -8.11
N LEU A 75 -6.63 -6.06 -7.76
CA LEU A 75 -6.86 -4.77 -7.10
C LEU A 75 -6.33 -4.78 -5.67
N GLY A 76 -5.67 -3.69 -5.26
CA GLY A 76 -4.98 -3.53 -3.98
C GLY A 76 -5.87 -3.58 -2.74
N GLU A 77 -7.17 -3.42 -2.90
CA GLU A 77 -8.15 -3.45 -1.81
C GLU A 77 -8.01 -4.70 -0.92
N MET A 78 -7.74 -5.87 -1.53
CA MET A 78 -7.61 -7.11 -0.76
C MET A 78 -6.33 -7.17 0.09
N VAL A 79 -5.26 -6.53 -0.34
CA VAL A 79 -4.01 -6.41 0.43
C VAL A 79 -4.23 -5.44 1.59
N VAL A 80 -4.81 -4.27 1.32
CA VAL A 80 -5.08 -3.23 2.32
C VAL A 80 -6.05 -3.72 3.40
N GLN A 81 -7.04 -4.54 3.03
CA GLN A 81 -8.00 -5.12 3.98
C GLN A 81 -7.49 -6.38 4.70
N GLY A 82 -6.30 -6.89 4.36
CA GLY A 82 -5.79 -8.15 4.91
C GLY A 82 -6.61 -9.38 4.50
N SER A 83 -7.33 -9.30 3.38
CA SER A 83 -8.22 -10.36 2.88
C SER A 83 -7.49 -11.43 2.07
N VAL A 84 -6.22 -11.24 1.79
CA VAL A 84 -5.31 -12.18 1.11
C VAL A 84 -3.97 -12.18 1.83
N SER A 85 -3.27 -13.31 1.83
CA SER A 85 -1.89 -13.40 2.31
C SER A 85 -0.95 -13.03 1.15
N PRO A 86 -0.37 -11.82 1.15
CA PRO A 86 0.46 -11.31 0.06
C PRO A 86 1.86 -11.93 0.06
N ASP A 87 2.59 -11.78 -1.04
CA ASP A 87 4.04 -11.91 -1.04
C ASP A 87 4.65 -10.75 -0.24
N GLU A 88 5.72 -11.04 0.49
CA GLU A 88 6.47 -10.06 1.27
C GLU A 88 7.91 -10.00 0.78
N PHE A 89 8.43 -8.79 0.63
CA PHE A 89 9.83 -8.54 0.25
C PHE A 89 10.42 -7.51 1.19
N LEU A 90 11.61 -7.81 1.70
CA LEU A 90 12.37 -6.88 2.53
C LEU A 90 13.60 -6.41 1.77
N VAL A 91 13.72 -5.11 1.59
CA VAL A 91 14.81 -4.48 0.82
C VAL A 91 15.63 -3.59 1.74
N PHE A 92 16.95 -3.79 1.76
CA PHE A 92 17.89 -3.03 2.59
C PHE A 92 18.31 -1.74 1.88
N LYS A 93 17.88 -0.57 2.37
CA LYS A 93 18.10 0.75 1.76
C LYS A 93 19.56 1.10 1.52
N PRO A 94 20.52 0.91 2.49
CA PRO A 94 21.90 1.28 2.28
C PRO A 94 22.61 0.51 1.16
N ALA A 95 22.17 -0.72 0.86
CA ALA A 95 22.70 -1.47 -0.27
C ALA A 95 22.05 -1.01 -1.59
N LEU A 96 20.74 -0.70 -1.56
CA LEU A 96 20.01 -0.17 -2.71
C LEU A 96 20.61 1.15 -3.20
N GLU A 97 20.89 2.09 -2.30
CA GLU A 97 21.50 3.39 -2.63
C GLU A 97 22.90 3.27 -3.28
N LYS A 98 23.61 2.18 -3.01
CA LYS A 98 24.91 1.86 -3.62
C LYS A 98 24.79 1.08 -4.93
N GLY A 99 23.57 0.81 -5.39
CA GLY A 99 23.31 0.06 -6.63
C GLY A 99 23.54 -1.45 -6.51
N PHE A 100 23.58 -2.00 -5.29
CA PHE A 100 23.68 -3.44 -5.09
C PHE A 100 22.29 -4.10 -5.08
N SER A 101 22.24 -5.40 -5.38
CA SER A 101 21.06 -6.22 -5.12
C SER A 101 20.82 -6.26 -3.61
N SER A 102 19.69 -5.71 -3.19
CA SER A 102 19.44 -5.38 -1.79
C SER A 102 18.19 -6.06 -1.22
N ILE A 103 17.58 -6.99 -1.97
CA ILE A 103 16.48 -7.82 -1.46
C ILE A 103 17.09 -8.82 -0.47
N ILE A 104 16.78 -8.65 0.82
CA ILE A 104 17.34 -9.47 1.90
C ILE A 104 16.41 -10.60 2.32
N GLU A 105 15.11 -10.47 2.04
CA GLU A 105 14.12 -11.51 2.33
C GLU A 105 13.02 -11.50 1.29
N LYS A 106 12.54 -12.69 0.95
CA LYS A 106 11.34 -12.92 0.13
C LYS A 106 10.51 -14.00 0.78
N LYS A 107 9.25 -13.71 1.03
CA LYS A 107 8.29 -14.66 1.57
C LYS A 107 7.09 -14.76 0.64
N MET A 108 6.81 -15.95 0.18
CA MET A 108 5.69 -16.20 -0.72
C MET A 108 4.38 -16.29 0.05
N GLY A 109 3.39 -15.47 -0.37
CA GLY A 109 2.04 -15.53 0.15
C GLY A 109 1.20 -16.63 -0.49
N VAL A 110 0.09 -16.95 0.11
CA VAL A 110 -0.83 -17.96 -0.43
C VAL A 110 -1.51 -17.47 -1.71
N LYS A 111 -1.97 -16.22 -1.72
CA LYS A 111 -2.59 -15.56 -2.89
C LYS A 111 -3.64 -16.41 -3.61
N ASP A 112 -4.55 -17.06 -2.84
CA ASP A 112 -5.55 -17.98 -3.38
C ASP A 112 -6.60 -17.29 -4.25
N LYS A 113 -6.82 -16.00 -4.06
CA LYS A 113 -7.85 -15.21 -4.72
C LYS A 113 -7.38 -13.80 -5.02
N LYS A 114 -8.02 -13.17 -6.01
CA LYS A 114 -7.80 -11.76 -6.37
C LYS A 114 -9.11 -11.05 -6.67
N MET A 115 -9.12 -9.73 -6.51
CA MET A 115 -10.22 -8.88 -6.92
C MET A 115 -9.94 -8.29 -8.30
N ILE A 116 -10.94 -8.35 -9.16
CA ILE A 116 -10.91 -7.76 -10.50
C ILE A 116 -12.15 -6.93 -10.75
N TYR A 117 -12.16 -6.11 -11.80
CA TYR A 117 -13.38 -5.42 -12.20
C TYR A 117 -14.45 -6.41 -12.66
N GLY A 118 -15.69 -6.15 -12.24
CA GLY A 118 -16.88 -6.88 -12.67
C GLY A 118 -17.51 -6.25 -13.91
N SER A 119 -18.28 -7.05 -14.64
CA SER A 119 -19.13 -6.59 -15.76
C SER A 119 -20.59 -6.46 -15.38
N ASP A 120 -20.97 -6.86 -14.15
CA ASP A 120 -22.36 -6.90 -13.73
C ASP A 120 -22.88 -5.50 -13.32
N PRO A 121 -24.08 -5.10 -13.73
CA PRO A 121 -24.69 -3.87 -13.29
C PRO A 121 -24.79 -3.82 -11.75
N GLY A 122 -24.19 -2.80 -11.13
CA GLY A 122 -24.22 -2.58 -9.69
C GLY A 122 -23.11 -3.28 -8.89
N LYS A 123 -22.27 -4.12 -9.51
CA LYS A 123 -21.05 -4.68 -8.88
C LYS A 123 -19.83 -4.30 -9.69
N LEU A 124 -19.14 -3.26 -9.26
CA LEU A 124 -17.93 -2.77 -9.95
C LEU A 124 -16.75 -3.73 -9.86
N THR A 125 -16.73 -4.60 -8.85
CA THR A 125 -15.64 -5.56 -8.63
C THR A 125 -16.18 -6.95 -8.30
N LYS A 126 -15.37 -7.97 -8.54
CA LYS A 126 -15.64 -9.36 -8.16
C LYS A 126 -14.36 -10.07 -7.73
N ILE A 127 -14.51 -11.05 -6.83
CA ILE A 127 -13.40 -11.91 -6.39
C ILE A 127 -13.37 -13.15 -7.27
N VAL A 128 -12.19 -13.53 -7.73
CA VAL A 128 -11.92 -14.73 -8.51
C VAL A 128 -10.78 -15.53 -7.90
N GLN A 129 -10.82 -16.85 -8.04
CA GLN A 129 -9.73 -17.74 -7.61
C GLN A 129 -8.54 -17.61 -8.57
N ILE A 130 -7.33 -17.73 -8.01
CA ILE A 130 -6.08 -17.76 -8.75
C ILE A 130 -5.69 -19.23 -8.99
N GLN A 131 -5.20 -19.55 -10.19
CA GLN A 131 -4.74 -20.88 -10.51
C GLN A 131 -3.56 -21.29 -9.62
N GLU A 132 -3.50 -22.56 -9.21
CA GLU A 132 -2.45 -23.06 -8.31
C GLU A 132 -1.03 -22.85 -8.84
N SER A 133 -0.82 -22.91 -10.14
CA SER A 133 0.47 -22.61 -10.77
C SER A 133 0.90 -21.17 -10.50
N GLN A 134 -0.02 -20.22 -10.65
CA GLN A 134 0.22 -18.80 -10.42
C GLN A 134 0.39 -18.47 -8.93
N GLN A 135 -0.26 -19.19 -8.03
CA GLN A 135 -0.06 -19.03 -6.58
C GLN A 135 1.38 -19.37 -6.13
N LYS A 136 2.06 -20.24 -6.87
CA LYS A 136 3.44 -20.67 -6.60
C LYS A 136 4.52 -19.77 -7.21
N GLU A 137 4.11 -18.65 -7.80
CA GLU A 137 5.00 -17.63 -8.36
C GLU A 137 4.87 -16.34 -7.56
N PHE A 138 5.95 -15.57 -7.46
CA PHE A 138 5.87 -14.23 -6.91
C PHE A 138 5.05 -13.34 -7.84
N SER A 139 4.21 -12.49 -7.27
CA SER A 139 3.30 -11.61 -8.02
C SER A 139 4.02 -10.46 -8.72
N ILE A 140 5.28 -10.21 -8.39
CA ILE A 140 6.17 -9.23 -9.02
C ILE A 140 7.60 -9.77 -9.15
N SER A 141 8.35 -9.23 -10.11
CA SER A 141 9.77 -9.57 -10.32
C SER A 141 10.69 -8.83 -9.36
N ASP A 142 11.93 -9.32 -9.21
CA ASP A 142 12.95 -8.66 -8.39
C ASP A 142 13.28 -7.25 -8.89
N GLU A 143 13.25 -7.03 -10.19
CA GLU A 143 13.44 -5.71 -10.78
C GLU A 143 12.33 -4.73 -10.36
N GLN A 144 11.08 -5.21 -10.35
CA GLN A 144 9.93 -4.43 -9.89
C GLN A 144 10.02 -4.14 -8.38
N VAL A 145 10.43 -5.13 -7.58
CA VAL A 145 10.68 -4.94 -6.13
C VAL A 145 11.71 -3.84 -5.88
N LEU A 146 12.86 -3.89 -6.57
CA LEU A 146 13.91 -2.89 -6.41
C LEU A 146 13.46 -1.50 -6.85
N LYS A 147 12.70 -1.40 -7.94
CA LYS A 147 12.14 -0.14 -8.42
C LYS A 147 11.12 0.47 -7.44
N ILE A 148 10.26 -0.36 -6.85
CA ILE A 148 9.32 0.08 -5.79
C ILE A 148 10.12 0.59 -4.60
N ALA A 149 11.11 -0.15 -4.14
CA ALA A 149 11.93 0.23 -3.00
C ALA A 149 12.69 1.55 -3.22
N ASP A 150 13.24 1.76 -4.41
CA ASP A 150 13.90 3.01 -4.79
C ASP A 150 12.93 4.20 -4.72
N TRP A 151 11.73 4.06 -5.28
CA TRP A 151 10.71 5.11 -5.25
C TRP A 151 10.21 5.39 -3.82
N VAL A 152 10.01 4.36 -3.01
CA VAL A 152 9.58 4.51 -1.61
C VAL A 152 10.66 5.21 -0.79
N THR A 153 11.93 4.88 -1.00
CA THR A 153 13.07 5.55 -0.35
C THR A 153 13.16 7.01 -0.77
N PHE A 154 12.95 7.31 -2.06
CA PHE A 154 12.91 8.67 -2.57
C PHE A 154 11.76 9.48 -1.93
N ILE A 155 10.56 8.90 -1.84
CA ILE A 155 9.38 9.52 -1.23
C ILE A 155 9.65 9.82 0.26
N GLU A 156 10.19 8.85 1.02
CA GLU A 156 10.56 9.04 2.42
C GLU A 156 11.52 10.22 2.59
N ARG A 157 12.58 10.26 1.79
CA ARG A 157 13.57 11.35 1.83
C ARG A 157 12.91 12.70 1.53
N TYR A 158 12.11 12.79 0.48
CA TYR A 158 11.39 14.01 0.10
C TYR A 158 10.49 14.55 1.22
N TYR A 159 9.70 13.68 1.85
CA TYR A 159 8.81 14.09 2.94
C TYR A 159 9.59 14.41 4.22
N SER A 160 10.67 13.70 4.51
CA SER A 160 11.54 13.95 5.66
C SER A 160 12.22 15.33 5.57
N GLU A 161 12.74 15.68 4.39
CA GLU A 161 13.33 17.00 4.14
C GLU A 161 12.31 18.12 4.33
N ARG A 162 11.10 17.98 3.80
CA ARG A 162 10.03 18.99 3.96
C ARG A 162 9.55 19.13 5.39
N LYS A 163 9.52 18.05 6.15
CA LYS A 163 9.10 18.04 7.56
C LYS A 163 10.21 18.51 8.50
N GLY A 164 11.47 18.48 8.08
CA GLY A 164 12.63 18.75 8.92
C GLY A 164 12.93 17.65 9.95
N SER A 165 12.33 16.48 9.79
CA SER A 165 12.56 15.30 10.64
C SER A 165 12.19 14.03 9.87
N TRP A 166 12.78 12.91 10.26
CA TRP A 166 12.47 11.62 9.64
C TRP A 166 10.97 11.35 9.58
N CYS A 167 10.49 10.97 8.40
CA CYS A 167 9.08 10.78 8.08
C CYS A 167 8.90 9.47 7.30
N PRO A 168 8.76 8.33 7.98
CA PRO A 168 8.49 7.08 7.30
C PRO A 168 7.16 7.14 6.56
N MET A 169 7.09 6.41 5.46
CA MET A 169 5.98 6.49 4.51
C MET A 169 5.29 5.14 4.35
N ASP A 170 3.99 5.21 4.18
CA ASP A 170 3.09 4.16 3.74
C ASP A 170 2.66 4.50 2.30
N VAL A 171 2.94 3.62 1.36
CA VAL A 171 2.80 3.85 -0.08
C VAL A 171 1.97 2.75 -0.71
N GLU A 172 0.89 3.12 -1.38
CA GLU A 172 0.13 2.22 -2.24
C GLU A 172 0.65 2.32 -3.67
N TRP A 173 0.85 1.17 -4.29
CA TRP A 173 1.40 1.06 -5.64
C TRP A 173 0.63 0.05 -6.49
N GLY A 174 0.79 0.13 -7.81
CA GLY A 174 0.18 -0.80 -8.74
C GLY A 174 0.95 -0.94 -10.04
N ILE A 175 0.89 -2.13 -10.62
CA ILE A 175 1.42 -2.45 -11.94
C ILE A 175 0.24 -2.62 -12.89
N ASP A 176 0.25 -1.84 -13.96
CA ASP A 176 -0.75 -1.93 -15.01
C ASP A 176 -0.53 -3.22 -15.82
N GLY A 177 -1.50 -4.13 -15.80
CA GLY A 177 -1.40 -5.42 -16.48
C GLY A 177 -1.47 -5.34 -18.01
N ILE A 178 -1.69 -4.14 -18.60
CA ILE A 178 -1.68 -3.91 -20.05
C ILE A 178 -0.31 -3.41 -20.49
N THR A 179 0.24 -2.41 -19.80
CA THR A 179 1.50 -1.75 -20.17
C THR A 179 2.70 -2.27 -19.42
N ASN A 180 2.48 -2.98 -18.31
CA ASN A 180 3.49 -3.42 -17.33
C ASN A 180 4.22 -2.25 -16.65
N ASP A 181 3.64 -1.05 -16.69
CA ASP A 181 4.17 0.12 -16.01
C ASP A 181 3.84 0.09 -14.52
N LEU A 182 4.79 0.52 -13.70
CA LEU A 182 4.62 0.72 -12.26
C LEU A 182 4.13 2.14 -11.98
N PHE A 183 3.18 2.28 -11.06
CA PHE A 183 2.60 3.55 -10.60
C PHE A 183 2.57 3.61 -9.08
N ILE A 184 2.83 4.80 -8.53
CA ILE A 184 2.47 5.14 -7.16
C ILE A 184 1.04 5.66 -7.17
N LEU A 185 0.19 5.08 -6.35
CA LEU A 185 -1.24 5.41 -6.27
C LEU A 185 -1.53 6.38 -5.13
N GLN A 186 -0.88 6.16 -3.98
CA GLN A 186 -0.98 7.00 -2.79
C GLN A 186 0.31 6.95 -1.99
N ALA A 187 0.66 8.05 -1.33
CA ALA A 187 1.72 8.11 -0.33
C ALA A 187 1.25 8.92 0.87
N ARG A 188 1.45 8.40 2.07
CA ARG A 188 1.11 9.09 3.32
C ARG A 188 2.15 8.80 4.40
N PRO A 189 2.36 9.74 5.35
CA PRO A 189 3.20 9.46 6.51
C PRO A 189 2.70 8.25 7.31
N GLU A 190 3.60 7.35 7.61
CA GLU A 190 3.34 6.23 8.52
C GLU A 190 3.32 6.76 9.95
N THR A 191 2.27 6.46 10.73
CA THR A 191 2.06 7.05 12.06
C THR A 191 1.83 6.03 13.17
N ILE A 192 1.81 4.75 12.87
CA ILE A 192 1.51 3.67 13.82
C ILE A 192 2.82 3.03 14.32
N HIS A 193 3.61 2.53 13.40
CA HIS A 193 4.83 1.77 13.71
C HIS A 193 6.00 2.66 14.08
N SER A 194 6.06 3.87 13.51
CA SER A 194 7.09 4.88 13.81
C SER A 194 7.02 5.44 15.24
N ARG A 195 5.92 5.22 15.96
CA ARG A 195 5.74 5.63 17.35
C ARG A 195 6.18 4.58 18.36
N LYS A 196 6.49 3.36 17.93
CA LYS A 196 7.06 2.35 18.80
C LYS A 196 8.47 2.81 19.20
N THR A 197 8.62 3.34 20.40
CA THR A 197 9.94 3.58 21.00
C THR A 197 10.56 2.22 21.32
N ASN A 198 11.67 1.91 20.66
CA ASN A 198 12.42 0.64 20.84
C ASN A 198 13.17 0.58 22.19
N ASP A 199 12.53 0.95 23.29
CA ASP A 199 13.16 0.92 24.61
C ASP A 199 12.98 -0.41 25.35
N THR A 200 12.29 -1.38 24.74
CA THR A 200 12.11 -2.71 25.35
C THR A 200 12.36 -3.82 24.36
N LEU A 201 13.49 -4.48 24.50
CA LEU A 201 13.77 -5.74 23.83
C LEU A 201 12.95 -6.82 24.55
N VAL A 202 11.86 -7.30 23.94
CA VAL A 202 11.08 -8.41 24.48
C VAL A 202 11.70 -9.70 23.98
N GLU A 203 12.52 -10.33 24.82
CA GLU A 203 13.07 -11.65 24.54
C GLU A 203 12.04 -12.71 24.94
N TYR A 204 11.47 -13.39 23.96
CA TYR A 204 10.62 -14.56 24.20
C TYR A 204 11.53 -15.78 24.37
N LYS A 205 11.63 -16.31 25.59
CA LYS A 205 12.18 -17.66 25.84
C LYS A 205 11.08 -18.68 25.61
N LEU A 206 11.30 -19.57 24.64
CA LEU A 206 10.51 -20.80 24.44
C LEU A 206 10.81 -21.82 25.53
#